data_69b07a6ff8afac9fae5514b7b287e222
#
_entry.id   69b07a6ff8afac9fae5514b7b287e222
#
_cell.length_a   1.000
_cell.length_b   1.000
_cell.length_c   1.000
_cell.angle_alpha   90.00
_cell.angle_beta   90.00
_cell.angle_gamma   90.00
#
_symmetry.space_group_name_H-M   'P 1'
#
loop_
_entity.id
_entity.type
_entity.pdbx_description
1 polymer ?
#
loop_
_entity_poly.entity_id
_entity_poly.type
_entity_poly.pdbx_seq_one_letter_code
_entity_poly.pdbx_strand_id
1 'polypeptide(L)'
;MDFKEIINKSRLNKDPAYSYIFGARFGTIIQDAYTKDGVSDIVGALDDLCNPKTLEWGWASSGIYTFWNYETRELLYIGLAVNFAERFKQHNGIISSRPSSCKYKKITEYFNTNKKLGYSILTMPSVCQPVIRKNIEGIFEGEKVELSDFNHEQFKKDVKLVEGILIESYRKMFGQLPPWNEVKGSIEGASRSTKGNYKIVEGFTTSNPHHPLVAKCTLRELKGNIHYAYEEFLDKVRQFMLTHGTSFNEALEQVLKESGGKDAVYDLIIRDDYMLKTLNLNR
;
A
#
# COMPACT_ATOMS: atom_id res chain seq x y z
N MET A 1 17.77 9.92 21.41
CA MET A 1 17.77 10.77 20.20
C MET A 1 16.34 11.19 19.96
N ASP A 2 16.07 12.49 19.77
CA ASP A 2 14.69 12.97 19.56
C ASP A 2 14.23 12.55 18.15
N PHE A 3 12.96 12.21 17.99
CA PHE A 3 12.37 11.82 16.70
C PHE A 3 12.52 12.90 15.63
N LYS A 4 12.42 14.17 16.02
CA LYS A 4 12.71 15.30 15.11
C LYS A 4 14.13 15.23 14.57
N GLU A 5 15.09 14.81 15.38
CA GLU A 5 16.47 14.63 14.95
C GLU A 5 16.63 13.43 14.00
N ILE A 6 15.92 12.32 14.26
CA ILE A 6 15.88 11.14 13.38
C ILE A 6 15.25 11.48 12.03
N ILE A 7 14.12 12.17 12.01
CA ILE A 7 13.44 12.58 10.76
C ILE A 7 14.30 13.60 9.99
N ASN A 8 14.92 14.54 10.66
CA ASN A 8 15.83 15.47 10.01
C ASN A 8 17.04 14.74 9.39
N LYS A 9 17.59 13.74 10.07
CA LYS A 9 18.65 12.87 9.55
C LYS A 9 18.17 12.00 8.40
N SER A 10 16.94 11.50 8.44
CA SER A 10 16.34 10.67 7.38
C SER A 10 15.95 11.44 6.12
N ARG A 11 16.08 12.77 6.11
CA ARG A 11 15.71 13.67 5.00
C ARG A 11 14.24 13.60 4.55
N LEU A 12 13.35 13.03 5.34
CA LEU A 12 11.92 12.95 5.04
C LEU A 12 11.25 14.33 4.92
N ASN A 13 11.87 15.37 5.47
CA ASN A 13 11.36 16.75 5.46
C ASN A 13 11.69 17.59 4.21
N LYS A 14 12.46 17.08 3.26
CA LYS A 14 12.97 17.91 2.16
C LYS A 14 12.05 18.00 0.95
N ASP A 15 10.92 17.34 0.94
CA ASP A 15 10.00 17.38 -0.20
C ASP A 15 8.66 18.00 0.22
N PRO A 16 8.39 19.25 -0.20
CA PRO A 16 7.10 19.88 0.09
C PRO A 16 6.00 19.24 -0.74
N ALA A 17 4.92 18.91 -0.08
CA ALA A 17 3.63 18.64 -0.65
C ALA A 17 3.55 17.43 -1.59
N TYR A 18 3.37 16.26 -0.99
CA TYR A 18 2.61 15.21 -1.70
C TYR A 18 1.22 15.78 -1.95
N SER A 19 0.92 16.09 -3.19
CA SER A 19 -0.41 16.57 -3.44
C SER A 19 -1.39 15.40 -3.39
N TYR A 20 -2.28 15.50 -2.47
CA TYR A 20 -3.68 15.30 -2.46
C TYR A 20 -4.20 14.33 -3.55
N ILE A 21 -4.56 13.14 -3.16
CA ILE A 21 -5.51 12.33 -3.92
C ILE A 21 -6.89 12.86 -3.58
N PHE A 22 -7.41 13.76 -4.39
CA PHE A 22 -8.64 14.48 -4.16
C PHE A 22 -9.83 13.53 -3.93
N GLY A 23 -10.41 13.53 -2.74
CA GLY A 23 -11.66 12.85 -2.41
C GLY A 23 -11.53 11.40 -1.93
N ALA A 24 -10.32 10.84 -1.87
CA ALA A 24 -10.09 9.50 -1.32
C ALA A 24 -8.90 9.51 -0.37
N ARG A 25 -9.01 8.78 0.74
CA ARG A 25 -7.94 8.65 1.72
C ARG A 25 -7.10 7.42 1.39
N PHE A 26 -5.79 7.61 1.36
CA PHE A 26 -4.80 6.55 1.16
C PHE A 26 -3.62 6.79 2.09
N GLY A 27 -2.84 5.74 2.35
CA GLY A 27 -1.77 5.76 3.33
C GLY A 27 -0.46 5.20 2.78
N THR A 28 -0.05 4.05 3.26
CA THR A 28 1.28 3.49 3.07
C THR A 28 1.42 2.74 1.75
N ILE A 29 2.56 2.91 1.09
CA ILE A 29 3.04 2.01 0.04
C ILE A 29 3.93 0.95 0.71
N ILE A 30 3.57 -0.32 0.57
CA ILE A 30 4.39 -1.44 1.03
C ILE A 30 4.91 -2.17 -0.19
N GLN A 31 6.23 -2.28 -0.31
CA GLN A 31 6.89 -2.96 -1.43
C GLN A 31 7.36 -4.35 -1.00
N ASP A 32 7.38 -5.27 -1.95
CA ASP A 32 8.08 -6.56 -1.87
C ASP A 32 8.51 -7.02 -3.27
N ALA A 33 9.30 -8.08 -3.35
CA ALA A 33 9.66 -8.72 -4.60
C ALA A 33 9.77 -10.23 -4.39
N TYR A 34 9.27 -11.02 -5.33
CA TYR A 34 9.16 -12.46 -5.18
C TYR A 34 9.65 -13.22 -6.42
N THR A 35 10.10 -14.44 -6.22
CA THR A 35 10.40 -15.41 -7.27
C THR A 35 9.17 -16.26 -7.56
N LYS A 36 9.18 -17.01 -8.64
CA LYS A 36 8.10 -17.94 -8.98
C LYS A 36 7.80 -18.92 -7.82
N ASP A 37 8.84 -19.39 -7.14
CA ASP A 37 8.72 -20.32 -6.02
C ASP A 37 8.37 -19.62 -4.69
N GLY A 38 8.60 -18.32 -4.59
CA GLY A 38 8.33 -17.47 -3.41
C GLY A 38 6.90 -16.91 -3.33
N VAL A 39 5.99 -17.34 -4.21
CA VAL A 39 4.58 -16.89 -4.24
C VAL A 39 3.87 -17.15 -2.91
N SER A 40 4.11 -18.34 -2.30
CA SER A 40 3.50 -18.72 -1.02
C SER A 40 3.86 -17.81 0.14
N ASP A 41 5.07 -17.24 0.13
CA ASP A 41 5.54 -16.35 1.20
C ASP A 41 4.81 -15.00 1.15
N ILE A 42 4.61 -14.45 -0.06
CA ILE A 42 3.81 -13.23 -0.25
C ILE A 42 2.34 -13.48 0.12
N VAL A 43 1.78 -14.64 -0.27
CA VAL A 43 0.42 -15.03 0.13
C VAL A 43 0.30 -15.05 1.65
N GLY A 44 1.23 -15.73 2.33
CA GLY A 44 1.23 -15.78 3.80
C GLY A 44 1.36 -14.42 4.47
N ALA A 45 2.15 -13.51 3.89
CA ALA A 45 2.29 -12.15 4.39
C ALA A 45 1.01 -11.31 4.16
N LEU A 46 0.39 -11.43 3.00
CA LEU A 46 -0.87 -10.75 2.71
C LEU A 46 -2.04 -11.30 3.53
N ASP A 47 -2.11 -12.62 3.74
CA ASP A 47 -3.13 -13.22 4.61
C ASP A 47 -3.01 -12.72 6.04
N ASP A 48 -1.79 -12.58 6.57
CA ASP A 48 -1.53 -12.04 7.92
C ASP A 48 -1.91 -10.55 8.01
N LEU A 49 -1.62 -9.78 6.98
CA LEU A 49 -1.93 -8.35 6.92
C LEU A 49 -3.45 -8.08 6.78
N CYS A 50 -4.15 -8.93 6.02
CA CYS A 50 -5.58 -8.81 5.77
C CYS A 50 -6.44 -9.43 6.88
N ASN A 51 -6.04 -10.63 7.37
CA ASN A 51 -6.79 -11.45 8.33
C ASN A 51 -5.80 -12.11 9.30
N PRO A 52 -5.22 -11.35 10.24
CA PRO A 52 -4.29 -11.92 11.22
C PRO A 52 -4.98 -13.02 12.04
N LYS A 53 -4.23 -14.05 12.40
CA LYS A 53 -4.71 -15.17 13.23
C LYS A 53 -4.88 -14.82 14.71
N THR A 54 -4.43 -13.65 15.10
CA THR A 54 -4.56 -13.09 16.45
C THR A 54 -5.89 -12.36 16.59
N LEU A 55 -6.19 -11.81 17.80
CA LEU A 55 -7.37 -10.97 18.04
C LEU A 55 -7.32 -9.60 17.32
N GLU A 56 -6.35 -9.41 16.44
CA GLU A 56 -6.21 -8.21 15.63
C GLU A 56 -7.09 -8.32 14.38
N TRP A 57 -7.63 -7.18 13.94
CA TRP A 57 -8.53 -7.12 12.78
C TRP A 57 -7.83 -6.89 11.44
N GLY A 58 -6.50 -6.69 11.45
CA GLY A 58 -5.74 -6.27 10.28
C GLY A 58 -5.83 -4.75 10.04
N TRP A 59 -4.96 -4.22 9.17
CA TRP A 59 -5.03 -2.79 8.83
C TRP A 59 -4.88 -2.50 7.32
N ALA A 60 -4.48 -3.47 6.52
CA ALA A 60 -4.22 -3.27 5.09
C ALA A 60 -4.70 -4.44 4.23
N SER A 61 -6.00 -4.46 3.92
CA SER A 61 -6.59 -5.50 3.07
C SER A 61 -6.96 -5.04 1.68
N SER A 62 -7.10 -3.72 1.46
CA SER A 62 -7.71 -3.17 0.24
C SER A 62 -7.02 -1.89 -0.23
N GLY A 63 -7.07 -1.63 -1.53
CA GLY A 63 -6.50 -0.43 -2.14
C GLY A 63 -6.00 -0.65 -3.55
N ILE A 64 -4.88 -0.02 -3.88
CA ILE A 64 -4.20 -0.17 -5.17
C ILE A 64 -3.04 -1.16 -5.02
N TYR A 65 -2.83 -1.99 -6.01
CA TYR A 65 -1.64 -2.84 -6.10
C TYR A 65 -0.97 -2.66 -7.45
N THR A 66 0.33 -2.98 -7.47
CA THR A 66 1.13 -2.86 -8.68
C THR A 66 2.04 -4.06 -8.87
N PHE A 67 2.35 -4.38 -10.15
CA PHE A 67 3.49 -5.23 -10.51
C PHE A 67 4.53 -4.37 -11.21
N TRP A 68 5.81 -4.64 -10.94
CA TRP A 68 6.91 -3.91 -11.53
C TRP A 68 8.13 -4.80 -11.78
N ASN A 69 8.91 -4.46 -12.81
CA ASN A 69 10.12 -5.18 -13.14
C ASN A 69 11.17 -4.93 -12.05
N TYR A 70 11.61 -6.01 -11.40
CA TYR A 70 12.54 -5.94 -10.28
C TYR A 70 13.88 -5.30 -10.66
N GLU A 71 14.42 -5.62 -11.84
CA GLU A 71 15.74 -5.15 -12.29
C GLU A 71 15.68 -3.70 -12.80
N THR A 72 14.70 -3.39 -13.66
CA THR A 72 14.60 -2.07 -14.30
C THR A 72 13.81 -1.05 -13.49
N ARG A 73 13.08 -1.48 -12.46
CA ARG A 73 12.13 -0.67 -11.70
C ARG A 73 10.97 -0.10 -12.53
N GLU A 74 10.75 -0.62 -13.73
CA GLU A 74 9.62 -0.23 -14.56
C GLU A 74 8.32 -0.74 -13.96
N LEU A 75 7.34 0.15 -13.78
CA LEU A 75 6.00 -0.19 -13.35
C LEU A 75 5.25 -0.85 -14.51
N LEU A 76 4.86 -2.13 -14.35
CA LEU A 76 4.23 -2.94 -15.38
C LEU A 76 2.71 -2.88 -15.34
N TYR A 77 2.13 -2.76 -14.13
CA TYR A 77 0.69 -2.82 -13.93
C TYR A 77 0.25 -2.01 -12.71
N ILE A 78 -0.86 -1.31 -12.84
CA ILE A 78 -1.61 -0.69 -11.75
C ILE A 78 -3.02 -1.28 -11.76
N GLY A 79 -3.49 -1.75 -10.61
CA GLY A 79 -4.84 -2.29 -10.44
C GLY A 79 -5.37 -2.08 -9.03
N LEU A 80 -6.67 -2.32 -8.86
CA LEU A 80 -7.36 -2.21 -7.58
C LEU A 80 -7.70 -3.58 -6.98
N ALA A 81 -7.78 -3.66 -5.65
CA ALA A 81 -8.23 -4.84 -4.93
C ALA A 81 -9.14 -4.48 -3.76
N VAL A 82 -10.22 -5.25 -3.58
CA VAL A 82 -11.05 -5.28 -2.37
C VAL A 82 -10.39 -6.15 -1.29
N ASN A 83 -9.64 -7.16 -1.73
CA ASN A 83 -8.84 -8.03 -0.90
C ASN A 83 -7.51 -8.32 -1.62
N PHE A 84 -6.41 -7.81 -1.09
CA PHE A 84 -5.08 -7.97 -1.68
C PHE A 84 -4.64 -9.43 -1.73
N ALA A 85 -4.89 -10.20 -0.66
CA ALA A 85 -4.50 -11.60 -0.59
C ALA A 85 -5.22 -12.45 -1.64
N GLU A 86 -6.54 -12.28 -1.76
CA GLU A 86 -7.34 -12.96 -2.77
C GLU A 86 -6.90 -12.55 -4.18
N ARG A 87 -6.71 -11.26 -4.41
CA ARG A 87 -6.31 -10.74 -5.73
C ARG A 87 -4.93 -11.22 -6.15
N PHE A 88 -3.98 -11.28 -5.23
CA PHE A 88 -2.66 -11.82 -5.49
C PHE A 88 -2.72 -13.33 -5.81
N LYS A 89 -3.52 -14.11 -5.06
CA LYS A 89 -3.76 -15.54 -5.33
C LYS A 89 -4.34 -15.76 -6.74
N GLN A 90 -5.30 -14.93 -7.17
CA GLN A 90 -5.87 -14.97 -8.52
C GLN A 90 -4.80 -14.73 -9.59
N HIS A 91 -3.98 -13.69 -9.43
CA HIS A 91 -2.94 -13.35 -10.39
C HIS A 91 -1.83 -14.39 -10.52
N ASN A 92 -1.58 -15.16 -9.47
CA ASN A 92 -0.57 -16.21 -9.46
C ASN A 92 -1.17 -17.63 -9.67
N GLY A 93 -2.45 -17.73 -10.04
CA GLY A 93 -3.08 -19.01 -10.42
C GLY A 93 -3.38 -19.95 -9.28
N ILE A 94 -3.35 -19.49 -8.01
CA ILE A 94 -3.65 -20.29 -6.82
C ILE A 94 -5.16 -20.51 -6.70
N ILE A 95 -5.95 -19.49 -7.04
CA ILE A 95 -7.41 -19.57 -7.10
C ILE A 95 -7.89 -19.13 -8.48
N SER A 96 -9.02 -19.70 -8.91
CA SER A 96 -9.59 -19.36 -10.22
C SER A 96 -10.06 -17.92 -10.30
N SER A 97 -9.93 -17.33 -11.47
CA SER A 97 -10.44 -15.98 -11.78
C SER A 97 -10.89 -15.90 -13.22
N ARG A 98 -11.67 -14.85 -13.56
CA ARG A 98 -12.04 -14.59 -14.95
C ARG A 98 -10.78 -14.24 -15.75
N PRO A 99 -10.53 -14.88 -16.90
CA PRO A 99 -9.31 -14.65 -17.70
C PRO A 99 -9.06 -13.18 -18.06
N SER A 100 -10.12 -12.41 -18.34
CA SER A 100 -10.04 -10.99 -18.69
C SER A 100 -9.62 -10.07 -17.53
N SER A 101 -9.75 -10.53 -16.29
CA SER A 101 -9.42 -9.73 -15.11
C SER A 101 -8.10 -10.10 -14.44
N CYS A 102 -7.45 -11.17 -14.90
CA CYS A 102 -6.28 -11.76 -14.27
C CYS A 102 -5.00 -11.51 -15.10
N LYS A 103 -3.88 -11.30 -14.42
CA LYS A 103 -2.55 -11.15 -15.06
C LYS A 103 -1.71 -12.43 -15.03
N TYR A 104 -2.32 -13.57 -14.71
CA TYR A 104 -1.63 -14.85 -14.59
C TYR A 104 -0.74 -15.18 -15.80
N LYS A 105 -1.29 -15.02 -17.02
CA LYS A 105 -0.54 -15.25 -18.26
C LYS A 105 0.67 -14.33 -18.38
N LYS A 106 0.49 -13.03 -18.10
CA LYS A 106 1.58 -12.03 -18.14
C LYS A 106 2.66 -12.32 -17.10
N ILE A 107 2.28 -12.72 -15.89
CA ILE A 107 3.21 -13.09 -14.82
C ILE A 107 3.97 -14.36 -15.19
N THR A 108 3.27 -15.38 -15.73
CA THR A 108 3.92 -16.62 -16.18
C THR A 108 4.92 -16.36 -17.30
N GLU A 109 4.56 -15.54 -18.28
CA GLU A 109 5.46 -15.13 -19.37
C GLU A 109 6.66 -14.34 -18.82
N TYR A 110 6.45 -13.45 -17.85
CA TYR A 110 7.52 -12.66 -17.23
C TYR A 110 8.57 -13.55 -16.55
N PHE A 111 8.15 -14.56 -15.81
CA PHE A 111 9.07 -15.49 -15.14
C PHE A 111 9.84 -16.43 -16.07
N ASN A 112 9.54 -16.48 -17.36
CA ASN A 112 10.37 -17.20 -18.34
C ASN A 112 11.73 -16.53 -18.60
N THR A 113 11.81 -15.22 -18.38
CA THR A 113 13.02 -14.42 -18.65
C THR A 113 13.54 -13.66 -17.44
N ASN A 114 12.76 -13.55 -16.38
CA ASN A 114 13.10 -12.77 -15.19
C ASN A 114 13.00 -13.62 -13.92
N LYS A 115 13.92 -13.42 -12.98
CA LYS A 115 13.97 -14.21 -11.74
C LYS A 115 13.03 -13.69 -10.66
N LYS A 116 12.87 -12.36 -10.54
CA LYS A 116 12.05 -11.71 -9.52
C LYS A 116 11.06 -10.74 -10.14
N LEU A 117 9.86 -10.71 -9.60
CA LEU A 117 8.80 -9.73 -9.92
C LEU A 117 8.54 -8.87 -8.68
N GLY A 118 8.54 -7.56 -8.86
CA GLY A 118 8.16 -6.63 -7.82
C GLY A 118 6.65 -6.57 -7.64
N TYR A 119 6.22 -6.41 -6.40
CA TYR A 119 4.83 -6.23 -6.01
C TYR A 119 4.74 -5.14 -4.96
N SER A 120 3.83 -4.18 -5.14
CA SER A 120 3.59 -3.13 -4.15
C SER A 120 2.11 -2.93 -3.95
N ILE A 121 1.73 -2.56 -2.74
CA ILE A 121 0.37 -2.15 -2.39
C ILE A 121 0.38 -0.71 -1.89
N LEU A 122 -0.69 0.03 -2.14
CA LEU A 122 -1.01 1.32 -1.53
C LEU A 122 -2.32 1.14 -0.77
N THR A 123 -2.25 1.31 0.55
CA THR A 123 -3.34 1.00 1.47
C THR A 123 -4.39 2.11 1.52
N MET A 124 -5.65 1.73 1.77
CA MET A 124 -6.71 2.63 2.21
C MET A 124 -6.77 2.69 3.75
N PRO A 125 -7.44 3.68 4.35
CA PRO A 125 -7.72 3.66 5.79
C PRO A 125 -8.45 2.37 6.19
N SER A 126 -8.04 1.74 7.28
CA SER A 126 -8.59 0.47 7.75
C SER A 126 -10.12 0.50 7.90
N VAL A 127 -10.66 1.57 8.47
CA VAL A 127 -12.11 1.76 8.63
C VAL A 127 -12.92 1.84 7.32
N CYS A 128 -12.27 2.09 6.19
CA CYS A 128 -12.90 2.11 4.86
C CYS A 128 -12.83 0.75 4.15
N GLN A 129 -12.00 -0.18 4.66
CA GLN A 129 -11.71 -1.44 3.99
C GLN A 129 -12.75 -2.50 4.35
N PRO A 130 -13.43 -3.12 3.36
CA PRO A 130 -14.52 -4.06 3.64
C PRO A 130 -14.11 -5.26 4.50
N VAL A 131 -12.94 -5.85 4.22
CA VAL A 131 -12.44 -7.01 4.98
C VAL A 131 -12.13 -6.64 6.43
N ILE A 132 -11.50 -5.49 6.64
CA ILE A 132 -11.16 -5.01 8.00
C ILE A 132 -12.42 -4.70 8.79
N ARG A 133 -13.41 -4.04 8.19
CA ARG A 133 -14.70 -3.78 8.83
C ARG A 133 -15.40 -5.06 9.25
N LYS A 134 -15.45 -6.05 8.36
CA LYS A 134 -15.97 -7.38 8.67
C LYS A 134 -15.24 -8.00 9.87
N ASN A 135 -13.91 -7.92 9.92
CA ASN A 135 -13.13 -8.46 11.03
C ASN A 135 -13.43 -7.74 12.34
N ILE A 136 -13.51 -6.40 12.33
CA ILE A 136 -13.85 -5.59 13.50
C ILE A 136 -15.24 -5.96 14.03
N GLU A 137 -16.25 -5.97 13.18
CA GLU A 137 -17.63 -6.29 13.59
C GLU A 137 -17.74 -7.72 14.12
N GLY A 138 -17.07 -8.69 13.47
CA GLY A 138 -17.02 -10.08 13.96
C GLY A 138 -16.40 -10.24 15.36
N ILE A 139 -15.44 -9.39 15.73
CA ILE A 139 -14.84 -9.39 17.08
C ILE A 139 -15.82 -8.81 18.13
N PHE A 140 -16.49 -7.71 17.80
CA PHE A 140 -17.34 -6.99 18.75
C PHE A 140 -18.75 -7.59 18.89
N GLU A 141 -19.33 -8.10 17.80
CA GLU A 141 -20.70 -8.63 17.82
C GLU A 141 -20.77 -10.13 18.13
N GLY A 142 -19.64 -10.85 18.02
CA GLY A 142 -19.59 -12.31 18.26
C GLY A 142 -20.37 -13.13 17.26
N GLU A 143 -20.90 -12.51 16.21
CA GLU A 143 -21.67 -13.15 15.14
C GLU A 143 -20.84 -13.37 13.89
N LYS A 144 -21.27 -14.31 13.04
CA LYS A 144 -20.64 -14.52 11.74
C LYS A 144 -21.08 -13.42 10.76
N VAL A 145 -20.24 -12.42 10.60
CA VAL A 145 -20.45 -11.31 9.66
C VAL A 145 -19.88 -11.66 8.30
N GLU A 146 -20.67 -11.52 7.24
CA GLU A 146 -20.21 -11.78 5.87
C GLU A 146 -19.88 -10.47 5.15
N LEU A 147 -18.96 -10.55 4.16
CA LEU A 147 -18.51 -9.36 3.42
C LEU A 147 -19.65 -8.70 2.63
N SER A 148 -20.68 -9.48 2.25
CA SER A 148 -21.87 -9.01 1.55
C SER A 148 -22.76 -8.10 2.40
N ASP A 149 -22.63 -8.15 3.73
CA ASP A 149 -23.46 -7.37 4.66
C ASP A 149 -23.09 -5.88 4.64
N PHE A 150 -21.97 -5.53 4.02
CA PHE A 150 -21.50 -4.16 3.92
C PHE A 150 -21.85 -3.51 2.57
N ASN A 151 -22.29 -2.27 2.62
CA ASN A 151 -22.43 -1.46 1.42
C ASN A 151 -21.04 -0.96 0.96
N HIS A 152 -20.52 -1.55 -0.13
CA HIS A 152 -19.18 -1.25 -0.67
C HIS A 152 -19.19 -0.21 -1.80
N GLU A 153 -20.30 0.43 -2.10
CA GLU A 153 -20.41 1.31 -3.27
C GLU A 153 -19.45 2.51 -3.18
N GLN A 154 -19.39 3.16 -2.01
CA GLN A 154 -18.47 4.29 -1.83
C GLN A 154 -17.01 3.83 -1.92
N PHE A 155 -16.66 2.72 -1.26
CA PHE A 155 -15.34 2.12 -1.38
C PHE A 155 -14.94 1.84 -2.84
N LYS A 156 -15.84 1.22 -3.60
CA LYS A 156 -15.59 0.90 -5.02
C LYS A 156 -15.39 2.16 -5.86
N LYS A 157 -16.14 3.23 -5.58
CA LYS A 157 -15.96 4.53 -6.23
C LYS A 157 -14.60 5.13 -5.92
N ASP A 158 -14.22 5.17 -4.65
CA ASP A 158 -12.98 5.79 -4.20
C ASP A 158 -11.75 5.05 -4.76
N VAL A 159 -11.73 3.71 -4.69
CA VAL A 159 -10.59 2.94 -5.20
C VAL A 159 -10.47 2.99 -6.72
N LYS A 160 -11.61 3.01 -7.45
CA LYS A 160 -11.61 3.21 -8.92
C LYS A 160 -11.15 4.61 -9.31
N LEU A 161 -11.53 5.63 -8.54
CA LEU A 161 -11.08 6.99 -8.75
C LEU A 161 -9.56 7.06 -8.66
N VAL A 162 -8.98 6.50 -7.60
CA VAL A 162 -7.53 6.52 -7.37
C VAL A 162 -6.78 5.68 -8.40
N GLU A 163 -7.28 4.50 -8.77
CA GLU A 163 -6.70 3.72 -9.86
C GLU A 163 -6.60 4.55 -11.15
N GLY A 164 -7.68 5.24 -11.53
CA GLY A 164 -7.71 6.10 -12.71
C GLY A 164 -6.73 7.28 -12.61
N ILE A 165 -6.61 7.92 -11.43
CA ILE A 165 -5.64 8.98 -11.17
C ILE A 165 -4.21 8.47 -11.40
N LEU A 166 -3.86 7.31 -10.85
CA LEU A 166 -2.50 6.78 -10.89
C LEU A 166 -2.11 6.25 -12.28
N ILE A 167 -3.03 5.58 -12.99
CA ILE A 167 -2.80 5.16 -14.37
C ILE A 167 -2.57 6.37 -15.27
N GLU A 168 -3.38 7.42 -15.13
CA GLU A 168 -3.22 8.64 -15.91
C GLU A 168 -1.95 9.41 -15.54
N SER A 169 -1.57 9.41 -14.25
CA SER A 169 -0.32 10.02 -13.79
C SER A 169 0.89 9.31 -14.42
N TYR A 170 0.89 7.97 -14.42
CA TYR A 170 1.92 7.20 -15.12
C TYR A 170 1.96 7.56 -16.61
N ARG A 171 0.80 7.60 -17.28
CA ARG A 171 0.72 7.95 -18.70
C ARG A 171 1.28 9.35 -19.00
N LYS A 172 1.02 10.32 -18.12
CA LYS A 172 1.58 11.68 -18.25
C LYS A 172 3.10 11.73 -18.03
N MET A 173 3.63 10.87 -17.14
CA MET A 173 5.07 10.79 -16.88
C MET A 173 5.85 10.13 -18.02
N PHE A 174 5.30 9.07 -18.61
CA PHE A 174 6.03 8.20 -19.53
C PHE A 174 5.48 8.20 -20.96
N GLY A 175 4.41 8.93 -21.26
CA GLY A 175 3.79 9.02 -22.58
C GLY A 175 2.91 7.82 -22.98
N GLN A 176 2.88 6.75 -22.16
CA GLN A 176 2.16 5.51 -22.45
C GLN A 176 1.57 4.91 -21.17
N LEU A 177 0.63 3.97 -21.32
CA LEU A 177 0.09 3.22 -20.18
C LEU A 177 1.15 2.26 -19.61
N PRO A 178 1.02 1.82 -18.34
CA PRO A 178 1.82 0.70 -17.86
C PRO A 178 1.66 -0.50 -18.80
N PRO A 179 2.73 -1.24 -19.14
CA PRO A 179 2.73 -2.25 -20.23
C PRO A 179 1.66 -3.34 -20.11
N TRP A 180 1.18 -3.65 -18.92
CA TRP A 180 0.15 -4.66 -18.69
C TRP A 180 -1.26 -4.06 -18.48
N ASN A 181 -1.41 -2.74 -18.48
CA ASN A 181 -2.71 -2.09 -18.48
C ASN A 181 -3.24 -1.96 -19.90
N GLU A 182 -4.41 -2.55 -20.15
CA GLU A 182 -5.08 -2.51 -21.46
C GLU A 182 -6.06 -1.33 -21.59
N VAL A 183 -6.44 -0.75 -20.44
CA VAL A 183 -7.40 0.37 -20.32
C VAL A 183 -6.86 1.49 -19.45
N LYS A 184 -7.37 2.70 -19.69
CA LYS A 184 -6.93 3.95 -19.02
C LYS A 184 -7.45 4.13 -17.60
N GLY A 185 -8.19 3.16 -17.04
CA GLY A 185 -8.89 3.35 -15.76
C GLY A 185 -10.13 4.25 -15.88
N SER A 186 -10.61 4.80 -14.75
CA SER A 186 -11.82 5.65 -14.76
C SER A 186 -11.55 7.02 -15.37
N ILE A 187 -12.50 7.52 -16.19
CA ILE A 187 -12.43 8.86 -16.80
C ILE A 187 -12.38 9.94 -15.71
N GLU A 188 -13.19 9.78 -14.66
CA GLU A 188 -13.21 10.70 -13.52
C GLU A 188 -11.86 10.76 -12.81
N GLY A 189 -11.22 9.61 -12.56
CA GLY A 189 -9.88 9.57 -11.99
C GLY A 189 -8.85 10.24 -12.92
N ALA A 190 -8.88 9.93 -14.20
CA ALA A 190 -7.96 10.53 -15.17
C ALA A 190 -8.05 12.07 -15.19
N SER A 191 -9.27 12.64 -15.11
CA SER A 191 -9.48 14.09 -15.09
C SER A 191 -8.91 14.79 -13.84
N ARG A 192 -8.76 14.05 -12.73
CA ARG A 192 -8.25 14.57 -11.45
C ARG A 192 -6.74 14.37 -11.26
N SER A 193 -6.06 13.73 -12.21
CA SER A 193 -4.62 13.50 -12.13
C SER A 193 -3.82 14.79 -12.19
N THR A 194 -2.96 15.02 -11.21
CA THR A 194 -2.06 16.17 -11.06
C THR A 194 -0.59 15.76 -11.03
N LYS A 195 0.33 16.70 -11.18
CA LYS A 195 1.78 16.43 -11.05
C LYS A 195 2.17 15.91 -9.67
N GLY A 196 1.46 16.28 -8.62
CA GLY A 196 1.72 15.77 -7.28
C GLY A 196 1.48 14.26 -7.13
N ASN A 197 0.60 13.67 -7.94
CA ASN A 197 0.38 12.22 -7.92
C ASN A 197 1.56 11.43 -8.52
N TYR A 198 2.50 12.09 -9.23
CA TYR A 198 3.70 11.43 -9.77
C TYR A 198 4.57 10.83 -8.68
N LYS A 199 4.68 11.51 -7.54
CA LYS A 199 5.41 11.02 -6.36
C LYS A 199 4.84 9.71 -5.82
N ILE A 200 3.52 9.53 -5.90
CA ILE A 200 2.86 8.27 -5.50
C ILE A 200 3.22 7.16 -6.48
N VAL A 201 3.18 7.45 -7.79
CA VAL A 201 3.59 6.49 -8.82
C VAL A 201 5.07 6.09 -8.67
N GLU A 202 5.96 7.04 -8.42
CA GLU A 202 7.37 6.80 -8.12
C GLU A 202 7.55 5.91 -6.88
N GLY A 203 6.73 6.11 -5.86
CA GLY A 203 6.76 5.36 -4.61
C GLY A 203 6.55 3.84 -4.76
N PHE A 204 5.85 3.39 -5.81
CA PHE A 204 5.63 1.95 -6.01
C PHE A 204 6.91 1.17 -6.33
N THR A 205 7.91 1.81 -6.92
CA THR A 205 9.11 1.14 -7.42
C THR A 205 10.41 1.77 -6.90
N THR A 206 10.30 2.84 -6.09
CA THR A 206 11.48 3.58 -5.64
C THR A 206 12.42 2.74 -4.80
N SER A 207 13.71 2.94 -4.99
CA SER A 207 14.76 2.47 -4.08
C SER A 207 15.19 3.53 -3.06
N ASN A 208 14.56 4.71 -3.08
CA ASN A 208 14.87 5.77 -2.13
C ASN A 208 14.41 5.37 -0.71
N PRO A 209 15.34 5.12 0.25
CA PRO A 209 14.99 4.70 1.60
C PRO A 209 14.27 5.80 2.41
N HIS A 210 14.28 7.02 1.90
CA HIS A 210 13.68 8.19 2.54
C HIS A 210 12.36 8.61 1.89
N HIS A 211 11.77 7.78 1.02
CA HIS A 211 10.47 8.10 0.43
C HIS A 211 9.38 8.05 1.51
N PRO A 212 8.68 9.16 1.82
CA PRO A 212 7.84 9.26 3.01
C PRO A 212 6.59 8.36 2.96
N LEU A 213 6.12 7.98 1.76
CA LEU A 213 4.97 7.08 1.62
C LEU A 213 5.33 5.60 1.69
N VAL A 214 6.62 5.24 1.59
CA VAL A 214 7.05 3.85 1.53
C VAL A 214 7.35 3.31 2.92
N ALA A 215 6.83 2.12 3.22
CA ALA A 215 7.13 1.36 4.42
C ALA A 215 8.63 1.06 4.53
N LYS A 216 9.13 0.95 5.76
CA LYS A 216 10.53 0.63 6.07
C LYS A 216 10.85 -0.86 5.99
N CYS A 217 9.83 -1.69 5.76
CA CYS A 217 9.94 -3.14 5.65
C CYS A 217 9.07 -3.67 4.51
N THR A 218 9.39 -4.88 4.06
CA THR A 218 8.62 -5.58 3.03
C THR A 218 7.35 -6.20 3.60
N LEU A 219 6.43 -6.66 2.73
CA LEU A 219 5.25 -7.42 3.16
C LEU A 219 5.64 -8.63 4.00
N ARG A 220 6.67 -9.37 3.61
CA ARG A 220 7.15 -10.56 4.34
C ARG A 220 7.77 -10.22 5.69
N GLU A 221 8.45 -9.07 5.81
CA GLU A 221 9.04 -8.61 7.08
C GLU A 221 7.97 -8.11 8.07
N LEU A 222 6.79 -7.73 7.64
CA LEU A 222 5.68 -7.36 8.53
C LEU A 222 5.10 -8.57 9.27
N LYS A 223 5.07 -9.73 8.61
CA LYS A 223 4.43 -10.93 9.15
C LYS A 223 5.05 -11.37 10.47
N GLY A 224 4.20 -11.40 11.52
CA GLY A 224 4.61 -11.87 12.85
C GLY A 224 5.70 -11.01 13.52
N ASN A 225 5.87 -9.75 13.12
CA ASN A 225 6.91 -8.86 13.60
C ASN A 225 6.29 -7.59 14.20
N ILE A 226 6.95 -7.01 15.21
CA ILE A 226 6.57 -5.73 15.82
C ILE A 226 6.48 -4.59 14.78
N HIS A 227 7.18 -4.70 13.67
CA HIS A 227 7.10 -3.76 12.55
C HIS A 227 5.69 -3.61 11.98
N TYR A 228 4.83 -4.61 12.16
CA TYR A 228 3.40 -4.52 11.84
C TYR A 228 2.74 -3.34 12.55
N ALA A 229 2.92 -3.23 13.88
CA ALA A 229 2.37 -2.14 14.67
C ALA A 229 3.03 -0.79 14.32
N TYR A 230 4.34 -0.79 14.02
CA TYR A 230 5.04 0.44 13.61
C TYR A 230 4.49 0.98 12.28
N GLU A 231 4.32 0.13 11.29
CA GLU A 231 3.79 0.56 9.99
C GLU A 231 2.29 0.90 10.05
N GLU A 232 1.51 0.26 10.92
CA GLU A 232 0.12 0.67 11.18
C GLU A 232 0.04 2.08 11.78
N PHE A 233 0.91 2.41 12.76
CA PHE A 233 1.00 3.77 13.28
C PHE A 233 1.43 4.77 12.20
N LEU A 234 2.48 4.44 11.45
CA LEU A 234 2.98 5.30 10.38
C LEU A 234 1.99 5.43 9.21
N ASP A 235 1.11 4.46 9.02
CA ASP A 235 0.03 4.53 8.04
C ASP A 235 -0.96 5.66 8.39
N LYS A 236 -1.32 5.85 9.65
CA LYS A 236 -2.14 6.98 10.11
C LYS A 236 -1.47 8.32 9.79
N VAL A 237 -0.16 8.41 10.01
CA VAL A 237 0.63 9.61 9.68
C VAL A 237 0.62 9.88 8.16
N ARG A 238 0.84 8.86 7.34
CA ARG A 238 0.81 9.00 5.87
C ARG A 238 -0.58 9.32 5.33
N GLN A 239 -1.62 8.74 5.93
CA GLN A 239 -3.00 9.09 5.61
C GLN A 239 -3.28 10.57 5.88
N PHE A 240 -2.85 11.08 7.04
CA PHE A 240 -3.00 12.50 7.36
C PHE A 240 -2.24 13.38 6.36
N MET A 241 -0.98 13.04 6.07
CA MET A 241 -0.14 13.74 5.10
C MET A 241 -0.81 13.82 3.72
N LEU A 242 -1.30 12.69 3.19
CA LEU A 242 -1.95 12.63 1.87
C LEU A 242 -3.32 13.32 1.85
N THR A 243 -4.05 13.30 2.97
CA THR A 243 -5.37 13.93 3.06
C THR A 243 -5.28 15.46 3.15
N HIS A 244 -4.26 15.99 3.84
CA HIS A 244 -4.15 17.42 4.13
C HIS A 244 -3.05 18.13 3.33
N GLY A 245 -2.25 17.38 2.55
CA GLY A 245 -1.14 17.95 1.79
C GLY A 245 -0.03 18.53 2.66
N THR A 246 0.14 17.98 3.88
CA THR A 246 1.14 18.41 4.86
C THR A 246 2.45 17.65 4.69
N SER A 247 3.52 18.14 5.30
CA SER A 247 4.77 17.38 5.44
C SER A 247 4.58 16.19 6.40
N PHE A 248 5.49 15.22 6.33
CA PHE A 248 5.46 14.06 7.23
C PHE A 248 5.56 14.48 8.72
N ASN A 249 6.37 15.49 9.04
CA ASN A 249 6.52 15.98 10.41
C ASN A 249 5.25 16.66 10.93
N GLU A 250 4.64 17.52 10.14
CA GLU A 250 3.38 18.17 10.51
C GLU A 250 2.28 17.11 10.73
N ALA A 251 2.20 16.13 9.84
CA ALA A 251 1.26 15.01 9.98
C ALA A 251 1.51 14.20 11.27
N LEU A 252 2.77 13.91 11.57
CA LEU A 252 3.15 13.19 12.79
C LEU A 252 2.80 13.98 14.05
N GLU A 253 3.15 15.27 14.10
CA GLU A 253 2.81 16.14 15.22
C GLU A 253 1.29 16.17 15.48
N GLN A 254 0.50 16.19 14.40
CA GLN A 254 -0.95 16.20 14.53
C GLN A 254 -1.50 14.86 15.02
N VAL A 255 -1.03 13.73 14.48
CA VAL A 255 -1.43 12.39 14.92
C VAL A 255 -1.09 12.16 16.40
N LEU A 256 0.10 12.57 16.82
CA LEU A 256 0.48 12.49 18.24
C LEU A 256 -0.40 13.37 19.14
N LYS A 257 -0.73 14.57 18.68
CA LYS A 257 -1.64 15.47 19.42
C LYS A 257 -3.03 14.87 19.61
N GLU A 258 -3.56 14.21 18.58
CA GLU A 258 -4.85 13.51 18.63
C GLU A 258 -4.83 12.32 19.59
N SER A 259 -3.67 11.67 19.77
CA SER A 259 -3.45 10.60 20.76
C SER A 259 -3.14 11.11 22.17
N GLY A 260 -3.37 12.40 22.46
CA GLY A 260 -3.09 13.00 23.77
C GLY A 260 -1.60 13.24 24.05
N GLY A 261 -0.76 13.26 23.02
CA GLY A 261 0.68 13.53 23.10
C GLY A 261 1.52 12.32 23.56
N LYS A 262 0.91 11.15 23.74
CA LYS A 262 1.60 9.90 24.10
C LYS A 262 1.04 8.75 23.25
N ASP A 263 1.94 7.99 22.65
CA ASP A 263 1.60 6.76 21.93
C ASP A 263 2.71 5.72 22.16
N ALA A 264 2.33 4.57 22.71
CA ALA A 264 3.29 3.53 23.09
C ALA A 264 4.03 2.96 21.86
N VAL A 265 3.36 2.90 20.72
CA VAL A 265 3.99 2.42 19.47
C VAL A 265 5.00 3.45 18.94
N TYR A 266 4.68 4.74 19.07
CA TYR A 266 5.62 5.81 18.75
C TYR A 266 6.90 5.74 19.60
N ASP A 267 6.77 5.52 20.91
CA ASP A 267 7.91 5.37 21.82
C ASP A 267 8.80 4.18 21.41
N LEU A 268 8.20 3.08 20.97
CA LEU A 268 8.92 1.91 20.44
C LEU A 268 9.63 2.22 19.12
N ILE A 269 8.98 2.92 18.19
CA ILE A 269 9.58 3.37 16.91
C ILE A 269 10.85 4.18 17.17
N ILE A 270 10.83 5.07 18.17
CA ILE A 270 12.00 5.88 18.56
C ILE A 270 13.08 5.02 19.19
N ARG A 271 12.72 4.19 20.18
CA ARG A 271 13.65 3.32 20.89
C ARG A 271 14.44 2.41 19.94
N ASP A 272 13.76 1.87 18.94
CA ASP A 272 14.32 0.88 18.02
C ASP A 272 14.95 1.52 16.76
N ASP A 273 15.08 2.85 16.72
CA ASP A 273 15.60 3.61 15.56
C ASP A 273 14.94 3.22 14.21
N TYR A 274 13.65 2.80 14.29
CA TYR A 274 12.95 2.19 13.15
C TYR A 274 12.93 3.07 11.90
N MET A 275 12.86 4.39 12.07
CA MET A 275 12.84 5.33 10.94
C MET A 275 14.16 5.37 10.18
N LEU A 276 15.25 4.88 10.75
CA LEU A 276 16.56 4.75 10.08
C LEU A 276 16.69 3.45 9.28
N LYS A 277 15.76 2.50 9.47
CA LYS A 277 15.74 1.25 8.72
C LYS A 277 15.59 1.52 7.22
N THR A 278 16.36 0.81 6.44
CA THR A 278 16.26 0.81 4.97
C THR A 278 15.54 -0.43 4.48
N LEU A 279 14.66 -0.24 3.49
CA LEU A 279 13.96 -1.33 2.85
C LEU A 279 14.94 -2.25 2.11
N ASN A 280 14.88 -3.56 2.35
CA ASN A 280 15.70 -4.57 1.70
C ASN A 280 14.84 -5.56 0.90
N LEU A 281 14.82 -5.41 -0.42
CA LEU A 281 14.07 -6.25 -1.36
C LEU A 281 14.84 -7.50 -1.83
N ASN A 282 16.06 -7.72 -1.33
CA ASN A 282 16.92 -8.83 -1.78
C ASN A 282 16.65 -10.15 -1.04
N ARG A 283 15.81 -10.15 -0.04
CA ARG A 283 15.47 -11.35 0.75
C ARG A 283 14.48 -12.24 0.04
#